data_0997d1d0a120f284386282da5ee1b033
#
_entry.id   0997d1d0a120f284386282da5ee1b033
#
_cell.length_a   1.000
_cell.length_b   1.000
_cell.length_c   1.000
_cell.angle_alpha   90.00
_cell.angle_beta   90.00
_cell.angle_gamma   90.00
#
_symmetry.space_group_name_H-M   'P 1'
#
loop_
_entity.id
_entity.type
_entity.pdbx_description
1 polymer ?
#
loop_
_entity_poly.entity_id
_entity_poly.type
_entity_poly.pdbx_seq_one_letter_code
_entity_poly.pdbx_strand_id
1 'polypeptide(L)'
;MSDDIYEIGVTEVETPSGNKIRVYDKERCICDIIRSKGRMDPEQVKKSIKQYIQSKDKNIKKLSDYAKKMGISEKVMEVIGTYYE
;
A
#
# COMPACT_ATOMS: atom_id res chain seq x y z
N MET A 1 7.27 -17.91 -7.73
CA MET A 1 7.48 -17.24 -6.50
C MET A 1 7.35 -15.74 -6.58
N SER A 2 8.09 -15.08 -7.41
CA SER A 2 8.02 -13.63 -7.47
C SER A 2 6.72 -13.14 -8.09
N ASP A 3 6.03 -13.99 -8.81
CA ASP A 3 4.80 -13.59 -9.49
C ASP A 3 3.71 -13.19 -8.51
N ASP A 4 3.76 -13.74 -7.30
CA ASP A 4 2.74 -13.44 -6.30
C ASP A 4 2.73 -11.97 -5.90
N ILE A 5 3.87 -11.30 -6.03
CA ILE A 5 3.97 -9.89 -5.66
C ILE A 5 3.05 -9.02 -6.51
N TYR A 6 2.92 -9.37 -7.78
CA TYR A 6 2.11 -8.57 -8.70
C TYR A 6 0.62 -8.75 -8.47
N GLU A 7 0.23 -9.81 -7.78
CA GLU A 7 -1.18 -10.05 -7.50
C GLU A 7 -1.58 -9.61 -6.10
N ILE A 8 -0.62 -9.22 -5.27
CA ILE A 8 -0.92 -8.76 -3.92
C ILE A 8 -1.73 -7.48 -3.99
N GLY A 9 -2.88 -7.47 -3.34
CA GLY A 9 -3.71 -6.28 -3.25
C GLY A 9 -4.51 -5.96 -4.50
N VAL A 10 -4.53 -6.87 -5.48
CA VAL A 10 -5.32 -6.65 -6.68
C VAL A 10 -6.79 -6.92 -6.38
N THR A 11 -7.64 -6.01 -6.80
CA THR A 11 -9.09 -6.17 -6.66
C THR A 11 -9.74 -5.77 -7.97
N GLU A 12 -10.96 -6.25 -8.20
CA GLU A 12 -11.69 -5.93 -9.41
C GLU A 12 -12.79 -4.92 -9.10
N VAL A 13 -12.88 -3.92 -9.95
CA VAL A 13 -13.90 -2.88 -9.83
C VAL A 13 -14.70 -2.84 -11.12
N GLU A 14 -16.02 -2.84 -10.98
CA GLU A 14 -16.89 -2.77 -12.14
C GLU A 14 -17.10 -1.30 -12.55
N THR A 15 -16.87 -1.02 -13.82
CA THR A 15 -17.06 0.33 -14.34
C THR A 15 -18.51 0.54 -14.74
N PRO A 16 -18.94 1.81 -14.90
CA PRO A 16 -20.31 2.09 -15.34
C PRO A 16 -20.66 1.47 -16.70
N SER A 17 -19.66 1.19 -17.52
CA SER A 17 -19.91 0.57 -18.83
C SER A 17 -20.01 -0.95 -18.75
N GLY A 18 -19.93 -1.52 -17.56
CA GLY A 18 -20.08 -2.96 -17.36
C GLY A 18 -18.79 -3.76 -17.47
N ASN A 19 -17.68 -3.10 -17.66
CA ASN A 19 -16.39 -3.76 -17.71
C ASN A 19 -15.80 -3.87 -16.33
N LYS A 20 -14.97 -4.91 -16.14
CA LYS A 20 -14.24 -5.07 -14.90
C LYS A 20 -12.79 -4.72 -15.11
N ILE A 21 -12.24 -3.90 -14.23
CA ILE A 21 -10.84 -3.53 -14.27
C ILE A 21 -10.17 -3.92 -12.97
N ARG A 22 -8.87 -4.19 -13.06
CA ARG A 22 -8.09 -4.57 -11.88
C ARG A 22 -7.40 -3.35 -11.32
N VAL A 23 -7.55 -3.12 -10.03
CA VAL A 23 -6.89 -2.03 -9.33
C VAL A 23 -6.25 -2.57 -8.07
N TYR A 24 -5.26 -1.85 -7.56
CA TYR A 24 -4.61 -2.24 -6.31
C TYR A 24 -5.31 -1.61 -5.14
N ASP A 25 -5.32 -2.34 -4.02
CA ASP A 25 -5.84 -1.81 -2.76
C ASP A 25 -4.97 -0.66 -2.27
N LYS A 26 -5.54 0.15 -1.37
CA LYS A 26 -4.79 1.22 -0.75
C LYS A 26 -3.55 0.68 -0.03
N GLU A 27 -3.71 -0.45 0.65
CA GLU A 27 -2.59 -1.08 1.36
C GLU A 27 -1.47 -1.44 0.41
N ARG A 28 -1.81 -1.95 -0.76
CA ARG A 28 -0.81 -2.27 -1.76
C ARG A 28 -0.10 -1.01 -2.24
N CYS A 29 -0.85 0.06 -2.46
CA CYS A 29 -0.27 1.32 -2.90
C CYS A 29 0.71 1.87 -1.87
N ILE A 30 0.35 1.78 -0.60
CA ILE A 30 1.23 2.25 0.47
C ILE A 30 2.50 1.42 0.51
N CYS A 31 2.39 0.10 0.35
CA CYS A 31 3.56 -0.75 0.30
C CYS A 31 4.49 -0.37 -0.86
N ASP A 32 3.92 -0.11 -2.03
CA ASP A 32 4.71 0.30 -3.18
C ASP A 32 5.41 1.63 -2.92
N ILE A 33 4.71 2.57 -2.30
CA ILE A 33 5.29 3.88 -1.99
C ILE A 33 6.47 3.70 -1.03
N ILE A 34 6.30 2.90 0.01
CA ILE A 34 7.36 2.67 0.98
C ILE A 34 8.55 1.97 0.32
N ARG A 35 8.27 1.00 -0.54
CA ARG A 35 9.30 0.26 -1.24
C ARG A 35 10.12 1.18 -2.15
N SER A 36 9.47 2.16 -2.75
CA SER A 36 10.11 3.07 -3.70
C SER A 36 10.44 4.43 -3.11
N LYS A 37 10.35 4.58 -1.79
CA LYS A 37 10.51 5.89 -1.17
C LYS A 37 11.86 6.55 -1.47
N GLY A 38 12.87 5.74 -1.73
CA GLY A 38 14.19 6.29 -2.06
C GLY A 38 14.24 6.99 -3.41
N ARG A 39 13.24 6.73 -4.26
CA ARG A 39 13.16 7.35 -5.59
C ARG A 39 12.09 8.42 -5.67
N MET A 40 11.33 8.59 -4.60
CA MET A 40 10.21 9.53 -4.59
C MET A 40 10.54 10.75 -3.75
N ASP A 41 9.80 11.83 -4.02
CA ASP A 41 9.89 13.01 -3.20
C ASP A 41 9.45 12.67 -1.77
N PRO A 42 10.30 12.93 -0.76
CA PRO A 42 9.94 12.63 0.62
C PRO A 42 8.62 13.24 1.05
N GLU A 43 8.29 14.43 0.57
CA GLU A 43 7.03 15.06 0.94
C GLU A 43 5.84 14.33 0.36
N GLN A 44 5.96 13.81 -0.85
CA GLN A 44 4.89 13.03 -1.44
C GLN A 44 4.67 11.74 -0.67
N VAL A 45 5.75 11.08 -0.30
CA VAL A 45 5.67 9.85 0.49
C VAL A 45 4.98 10.14 1.81
N LYS A 46 5.41 11.16 2.50
CA LYS A 46 4.86 11.54 3.80
C LYS A 46 3.36 11.84 3.68
N LYS A 47 2.99 12.62 2.67
CA LYS A 47 1.60 13.00 2.47
C LYS A 47 0.72 11.79 2.22
N SER A 48 1.17 10.90 1.36
CA SER A 48 0.41 9.70 1.01
C SER A 48 0.21 8.82 2.24
N ILE A 49 1.26 8.63 3.03
CA ILE A 49 1.19 7.79 4.21
C ILE A 49 0.26 8.41 5.25
N LYS A 50 0.36 9.71 5.45
CA LYS A 50 -0.51 10.38 6.41
C LYS A 50 -1.98 10.26 6.01
N GLN A 51 -2.27 10.44 4.73
CA GLN A 51 -3.64 10.30 4.23
C GLN A 51 -4.17 8.91 4.51
N TYR A 52 -3.34 7.90 4.28
CA TYR A 52 -3.76 6.53 4.52
C TYR A 52 -4.05 6.30 6.00
N ILE A 53 -3.16 6.77 6.86
CA ILE A 53 -3.32 6.55 8.30
C ILE A 53 -4.57 7.24 8.84
N GLN A 54 -4.92 8.37 8.26
CA GLN A 54 -6.12 9.11 8.67
C GLN A 54 -7.40 8.55 8.06
N SER A 55 -7.26 7.65 7.11
CA SER A 55 -8.41 7.04 6.44
C SER A 55 -9.14 6.11 7.41
N LYS A 56 -10.46 6.14 7.35
CA LYS A 56 -11.28 5.23 8.13
C LYS A 56 -11.25 3.82 7.57
N ASP A 57 -10.91 3.70 6.30
CA ASP A 57 -10.88 2.41 5.61
C ASP A 57 -9.54 1.70 5.74
N LYS A 58 -8.60 2.28 6.48
CA LYS A 58 -7.29 1.65 6.59
C LYS A 58 -7.38 0.30 7.28
N ASN A 59 -6.55 -0.61 6.82
CA ASN A 59 -6.45 -1.94 7.41
C ASN A 59 -4.99 -2.26 7.65
N ILE A 60 -4.54 -1.98 8.86
CA ILE A 60 -3.13 -2.14 9.20
C ILE A 60 -2.70 -3.60 9.15
N LYS A 61 -3.59 -4.50 9.54
CA LYS A 61 -3.29 -5.93 9.48
C LYS A 61 -3.03 -6.37 8.05
N LYS A 62 -3.87 -5.92 7.13
CA LYS A 62 -3.72 -6.24 5.71
C LYS A 62 -2.44 -5.63 5.16
N LEU A 63 -2.15 -4.39 5.55
CA LEU A 63 -0.93 -3.71 5.17
C LEU A 63 0.29 -4.50 5.62
N SER A 64 0.28 -4.97 6.86
CA SER A 64 1.36 -5.76 7.41
C SER A 64 1.56 -7.06 6.63
N ASP A 65 0.45 -7.73 6.29
CA ASP A 65 0.52 -8.96 5.50
C ASP A 65 1.17 -8.72 4.14
N TYR A 66 0.74 -7.66 3.47
CA TYR A 66 1.33 -7.30 2.18
C TYR A 66 2.81 -7.01 2.32
N ALA A 67 3.18 -6.28 3.36
CA ALA A 67 4.58 -5.93 3.60
C ALA A 67 5.43 -7.17 3.79
N LYS A 68 4.92 -8.17 4.52
CA LYS A 68 5.63 -9.42 4.71
C LYS A 68 5.84 -10.14 3.39
N LYS A 69 4.81 -10.19 2.57
CA LYS A 69 4.89 -10.86 1.27
C LYS A 69 5.87 -10.15 0.35
N MET A 70 5.97 -8.85 0.47
CA MET A 70 6.87 -8.05 -0.37
C MET A 70 8.27 -7.92 0.23
N GLY A 71 8.48 -8.41 1.44
CA GLY A 71 9.79 -8.36 2.08
C GLY A 71 10.17 -6.99 2.60
N ILE A 72 9.20 -6.13 2.89
CA ILE A 72 9.43 -4.78 3.37
C ILE A 72 8.77 -4.53 4.73
N SER A 73 8.51 -5.60 5.45
CA SER A 73 7.81 -5.53 6.73
C SER A 73 8.47 -4.53 7.68
N GLU A 74 9.79 -4.60 7.81
CA GLU A 74 10.50 -3.70 8.71
C GLU A 74 10.35 -2.25 8.30
N LYS A 75 10.42 -1.97 7.01
CA LYS A 75 10.28 -0.60 6.51
C LYS A 75 8.89 -0.08 6.77
N VAL A 76 7.88 -0.90 6.55
CA VAL A 76 6.50 -0.50 6.77
C VAL A 76 6.26 -0.23 8.24
N MET A 77 6.72 -1.10 9.12
CA MET A 77 6.55 -0.91 10.56
C MET A 77 7.23 0.36 11.05
N GLU A 78 8.42 0.63 10.54
CA GLU A 78 9.16 1.83 10.90
C GLU A 78 8.39 3.08 10.48
N VAL A 79 7.91 3.09 9.24
CA VAL A 79 7.18 4.24 8.72
C VAL A 79 5.87 4.44 9.46
N ILE A 80 5.11 3.37 9.66
CA ILE A 80 3.84 3.47 10.36
C ILE A 80 4.05 3.94 11.80
N GLY A 81 5.07 3.44 12.47
CA GLY A 81 5.38 3.86 13.82
C GLY A 81 5.71 5.33 13.91
N THR A 82 6.34 5.87 12.88
CA THR A 82 6.69 7.29 12.84
C THR A 82 5.46 8.18 12.70
N TYR A 83 4.52 7.79 11.87
CA TYR A 83 3.38 8.65 11.56
C TYR A 83 2.11 8.31 12.31
N TYR A 84 2.06 7.16 12.95
CA TYR A 84 0.84 6.71 13.59
C TYR A 84 0.57 7.38 14.93
N GLU A 85 1.59 7.92 15.52
CA GLU A 85 1.39 8.64 16.75
C GLU A 85 0.60 9.91 16.50
#